data_0f5d073d2826998fe89dd6385cf98226
#
_entry.id   0f5d073d2826998fe89dd6385cf98226
#
_cell.length_a   1.000
_cell.length_b   1.000
_cell.length_c   1.000
_cell.angle_alpha   90.00
_cell.angle_beta   90.00
_cell.angle_gamma   90.00
#
_symmetry.space_group_name_H-M   'P 1'
#
loop_
_entity.id
_entity.type
_entity.pdbx_description
1 polymer ?
#
loop_
_entity_poly.entity_id
_entity_poly.type
_entity_poly.pdbx_seq_one_letter_code
_entity_poly.pdbx_strand_id
1 'polypeptide(L)'
;GMAVVQAEKAANVPLSPEMKQFQAANNQGGGITFDGMKAWRAKFADAEQANTRAGKANAARIAGEMRRAITDDMRIMAEKGNFLTEWQKANDLSKSYIIAKQNAESVFGRDLASDAMVRKGADTLKASANTGTGAFHRLISALPEAERQPAIASSACCGAGREGRNR
;
A
#
# COMPACT_ATOMS: atom_id res chain seq x y z
N GLY A 1 20.50 -3.11 -4.35
CA GLY A 1 20.11 -2.45 -5.59
C GLY A 1 21.12 -2.62 -6.71
N MET A 2 22.44 -2.44 -6.44
CA MET A 2 23.48 -2.53 -7.48
C MET A 2 23.62 -3.91 -8.12
N ALA A 3 23.38 -5.00 -7.40
CA ALA A 3 23.42 -6.34 -7.94
C ALA A 3 22.41 -6.54 -9.10
N VAL A 4 21.21 -5.97 -8.99
CA VAL A 4 20.20 -6.02 -10.07
C VAL A 4 20.67 -5.24 -11.31
N VAL A 5 21.26 -4.05 -11.12
CA VAL A 5 21.83 -3.26 -12.24
C VAL A 5 22.92 -4.02 -12.96
N GLN A 6 23.77 -4.73 -12.24
CA GLN A 6 24.85 -5.54 -12.83
C GLN A 6 24.31 -6.77 -13.55
N ALA A 7 23.29 -7.45 -12.99
CA ALA A 7 22.66 -8.60 -13.62
C ALA A 7 22.00 -8.23 -14.95
N GLU A 8 21.25 -7.14 -15.02
CA GLU A 8 20.63 -6.67 -16.27
C GLU A 8 21.68 -6.26 -17.32
N LYS A 9 22.78 -5.63 -16.90
CA LYS A 9 23.90 -5.35 -17.81
C LYS A 9 24.56 -6.61 -18.34
N ALA A 10 24.81 -7.61 -17.51
CA ALA A 10 25.40 -8.88 -17.91
C ALA A 10 24.48 -9.64 -18.88
N ALA A 11 23.16 -9.47 -18.76
CA ALA A 11 22.16 -10.01 -19.67
C ALA A 11 21.95 -9.18 -20.95
N ASN A 12 22.74 -8.12 -21.18
CA ASN A 12 22.59 -7.16 -22.28
C ASN A 12 21.19 -6.51 -22.35
N VAL A 13 20.50 -6.38 -21.22
CA VAL A 13 19.21 -5.70 -21.13
C VAL A 13 19.45 -4.19 -20.99
N PRO A 14 18.81 -3.36 -21.83
CA PRO A 14 18.95 -1.90 -21.69
C PRO A 14 18.44 -1.42 -20.35
N LEU A 15 19.29 -0.73 -19.59
CA LEU A 15 18.90 -0.14 -18.31
C LEU A 15 17.86 0.96 -18.50
N SER A 16 16.81 0.95 -17.67
CA SER A 16 15.84 2.04 -17.63
C SER A 16 16.49 3.37 -17.20
N PRO A 17 15.86 4.52 -17.52
CA PRO A 17 16.36 5.83 -17.06
C PRO A 17 16.57 5.89 -15.54
N GLU A 18 15.66 5.31 -14.76
CA GLU A 18 15.73 5.25 -13.31
C GLU A 18 16.93 4.42 -12.84
N MET A 19 17.21 3.29 -13.48
CA MET A 19 18.37 2.45 -13.13
C MET A 19 19.69 3.15 -13.43
N LYS A 20 19.77 3.87 -14.56
CA LYS A 20 20.96 4.68 -14.90
C LYS A 20 21.20 5.78 -13.87
N GLN A 21 20.14 6.48 -13.47
CA GLN A 21 20.21 7.53 -12.45
C GLN A 21 20.58 6.96 -11.07
N PHE A 22 20.01 5.80 -10.67
CA PHE A 22 20.38 5.11 -9.45
C PHE A 22 21.85 4.73 -9.44
N GLN A 23 22.34 4.16 -10.54
CA GLN A 23 23.76 3.80 -10.69
C GLN A 23 24.67 5.03 -10.57
N ALA A 24 24.32 6.14 -11.25
CA ALA A 24 25.06 7.38 -11.16
C ALA A 24 25.10 7.93 -9.73
N ALA A 25 23.95 7.96 -9.04
CA ALA A 25 23.88 8.39 -7.64
C ALA A 25 24.73 7.53 -6.71
N ASN A 26 24.76 6.20 -6.92
CA ASN A 26 25.56 5.29 -6.11
C ASN A 26 27.08 5.49 -6.35
N ASN A 27 27.47 5.93 -7.55
CA ASN A 27 28.88 6.10 -7.94
C ASN A 27 29.46 7.48 -7.57
N GLN A 28 28.65 8.43 -7.08
CA GLN A 28 29.08 9.80 -6.76
C GLN A 28 29.90 9.95 -5.47
N GLY A 29 30.41 8.85 -4.89
CA GLY A 29 31.29 8.87 -3.73
C GLY A 29 30.56 9.14 -2.40
N GLY A 30 30.63 8.20 -1.47
CA GLY A 30 29.91 8.26 -0.19
C GLY A 30 28.68 7.38 -0.10
N GLY A 31 28.24 6.78 -1.22
CA GLY A 31 27.06 5.90 -1.26
C GLY A 31 25.73 6.66 -1.14
N ILE A 32 24.64 5.93 -1.14
CA ILE A 32 23.29 6.49 -1.00
C ILE A 32 22.90 6.46 0.48
N THR A 33 22.49 7.60 1.03
CA THR A 33 21.98 7.70 2.40
C THR A 33 20.69 6.89 2.59
N PHE A 34 20.32 6.60 3.84
CA PHE A 34 19.06 5.89 4.13
C PHE A 34 17.83 6.62 3.57
N ASP A 35 17.77 7.95 3.69
CA ASP A 35 16.68 8.75 3.11
C ASP A 35 16.73 8.76 1.58
N GLY A 36 17.91 8.79 0.99
CA GLY A 36 18.09 8.61 -0.45
C GLY A 36 17.56 7.25 -0.92
N MET A 37 17.80 6.18 -0.16
CA MET A 37 17.23 4.85 -0.47
C MET A 37 15.71 4.82 -0.36
N LYS A 38 15.10 5.53 0.62
CA LYS A 38 13.63 5.68 0.70
C LYS A 38 13.07 6.32 -0.58
N ALA A 39 13.70 7.39 -1.04
CA ALA A 39 13.30 8.08 -2.27
C ALA A 39 13.41 7.17 -3.50
N TRP A 40 14.50 6.43 -3.62
CA TRP A 40 14.69 5.47 -4.71
C TRP A 40 13.69 4.32 -4.66
N ARG A 41 13.39 3.79 -3.47
CA ARG A 41 12.38 2.74 -3.29
C ARG A 41 11.01 3.20 -3.78
N ALA A 42 10.61 4.43 -3.45
CA ALA A 42 9.37 5.03 -3.91
C ALA A 42 9.37 5.19 -5.44
N LYS A 43 10.44 5.73 -6.02
CA LYS A 43 10.57 5.91 -7.47
C LYS A 43 10.45 4.59 -8.25
N PHE A 44 11.05 3.50 -7.76
CA PHE A 44 10.90 2.18 -8.38
C PHE A 44 9.52 1.56 -8.14
N ALA A 45 8.83 1.87 -7.04
CA ALA A 45 7.43 1.46 -6.84
C ALA A 45 6.51 2.14 -7.87
N ASP A 46 6.69 3.43 -8.13
CA ASP A 46 5.95 4.18 -9.13
C ASP A 46 6.23 3.65 -10.56
N ALA A 47 7.50 3.34 -10.86
CA ALA A 47 7.89 2.76 -12.15
C ALA A 47 7.29 1.35 -12.35
N GLU A 48 7.27 0.51 -11.31
CA GLU A 48 6.63 -0.82 -11.32
C GLU A 48 5.13 -0.68 -11.65
N GLN A 49 4.43 0.23 -10.96
CA GLN A 49 3.01 0.46 -11.16
C GLN A 49 2.70 1.04 -12.55
N ALA A 50 3.48 2.01 -13.01
CA ALA A 50 3.32 2.62 -14.33
C ALA A 50 3.54 1.60 -15.46
N ASN A 51 4.59 0.77 -15.36
CA ASN A 51 4.86 -0.28 -16.34
C ASN A 51 3.80 -1.40 -16.32
N THR A 52 3.28 -1.75 -15.15
CA THR A 52 2.16 -2.71 -15.03
C THR A 52 0.92 -2.19 -15.75
N ARG A 53 0.55 -0.92 -15.52
CA ARG A 53 -0.60 -0.29 -16.20
C ARG A 53 -0.40 -0.18 -17.72
N ALA A 54 0.84 0.00 -18.16
CA ALA A 54 1.20 0.06 -19.58
C ALA A 54 1.36 -1.31 -20.25
N GLY A 55 1.14 -2.42 -19.53
CA GLY A 55 1.32 -3.78 -20.05
C GLY A 55 2.78 -4.19 -20.31
N LYS A 56 3.75 -3.43 -19.79
CA LYS A 56 5.19 -3.67 -19.95
C LYS A 56 5.72 -4.63 -18.87
N ALA A 57 5.31 -5.90 -18.93
CA ALA A 57 5.55 -6.89 -17.88
C ALA A 57 7.02 -7.01 -17.46
N ASN A 58 7.96 -7.06 -18.42
CA ASN A 58 9.39 -7.18 -18.12
C ASN A 58 9.93 -5.93 -17.40
N ALA A 59 9.56 -4.74 -17.84
CA ALA A 59 9.97 -3.49 -17.19
C ALA A 59 9.36 -3.39 -15.77
N ALA A 60 8.11 -3.82 -15.57
CA ALA A 60 7.49 -3.89 -14.26
C ALA A 60 8.23 -4.86 -13.33
N ARG A 61 8.58 -6.06 -13.82
CA ARG A 61 9.37 -7.05 -13.07
C ARG A 61 10.70 -6.46 -12.60
N ILE A 62 11.46 -5.85 -13.51
CA ILE A 62 12.77 -5.25 -13.21
C ILE A 62 12.63 -4.14 -12.16
N ALA A 63 11.65 -3.25 -12.30
CA ALA A 63 11.39 -2.20 -11.33
C ALA A 63 11.03 -2.77 -9.94
N GLY A 64 10.22 -3.83 -9.91
CA GLY A 64 9.88 -4.55 -8.68
C GLY A 64 11.09 -5.23 -8.01
N GLU A 65 12.01 -5.79 -8.79
CA GLU A 65 13.27 -6.36 -8.30
C GLU A 65 14.18 -5.29 -7.72
N MET A 66 14.32 -4.14 -8.39
CA MET A 66 15.05 -2.98 -7.87
C MET A 66 14.48 -2.50 -6.55
N ARG A 67 13.15 -2.35 -6.44
CA ARG A 67 12.47 -1.94 -5.21
C ARG A 67 12.74 -2.91 -4.05
N ARG A 68 12.67 -4.23 -4.31
CA ARG A 68 12.97 -5.27 -3.31
C ARG A 68 14.43 -5.21 -2.86
N ALA A 69 15.36 -5.18 -3.79
CA ALA A 69 16.78 -5.11 -3.49
C ALA A 69 17.17 -3.85 -2.67
N ILE A 70 16.57 -2.69 -2.98
CA ILE A 70 16.77 -1.48 -2.18
C ILE A 70 16.18 -1.65 -0.78
N THR A 71 15.03 -2.32 -0.64
CA THR A 71 14.44 -2.61 0.68
C THR A 71 15.35 -3.50 1.53
N ASP A 72 15.99 -4.50 0.91
CA ASP A 72 16.96 -5.37 1.59
C ASP A 72 18.22 -4.60 2.00
N ASP A 73 18.74 -3.73 1.12
CA ASP A 73 19.87 -2.84 1.45
C ASP A 73 19.51 -1.92 2.64
N MET A 74 18.29 -1.36 2.66
CA MET A 74 17.80 -0.54 3.79
C MET A 74 17.72 -1.35 5.09
N ARG A 75 17.26 -2.62 5.02
CA ARG A 75 17.21 -3.50 6.19
C ARG A 75 18.62 -3.72 6.77
N ILE A 76 19.59 -4.00 5.91
CA ILE A 76 21.00 -4.17 6.32
C ILE A 76 21.56 -2.88 6.96
N MET A 77 21.22 -1.72 6.41
CA MET A 77 21.63 -0.43 7.00
C MET A 77 20.97 -0.20 8.36
N ALA A 78 19.67 -0.51 8.50
CA ALA A 78 18.96 -0.38 9.77
C ALA A 78 19.53 -1.32 10.85
N GLU A 79 19.92 -2.53 10.47
CA GLU A 79 20.58 -3.50 11.35
C GLU A 79 21.94 -2.96 11.83
N LYS A 80 22.79 -2.49 10.91
CA LYS A 80 24.09 -1.90 11.23
C LYS A 80 23.98 -0.63 12.06
N GLY A 81 22.92 0.14 11.88
CA GLY A 81 22.63 1.37 12.62
C GLY A 81 21.91 1.15 13.96
N ASN A 82 21.60 -0.08 14.34
CA ASN A 82 20.85 -0.46 15.55
C ASN A 82 19.43 0.14 15.64
N PHE A 83 18.75 0.37 14.51
CA PHE A 83 17.36 0.85 14.45
C PHE A 83 16.43 -0.06 13.63
N LEU A 84 16.79 -1.35 13.50
CA LEU A 84 16.01 -2.32 12.72
C LEU A 84 14.57 -2.47 13.23
N THR A 85 14.38 -2.50 14.54
CA THR A 85 13.07 -2.66 15.17
C THR A 85 12.14 -1.48 14.85
N GLU A 86 12.65 -0.26 14.95
CA GLU A 86 11.92 0.97 14.65
C GLU A 86 11.56 1.03 13.17
N TRP A 87 12.49 0.67 12.30
CA TRP A 87 12.28 0.59 10.87
C TRP A 87 11.20 -0.45 10.50
N GLN A 88 11.21 -1.63 11.14
CA GLN A 88 10.20 -2.66 10.93
C GLN A 88 8.83 -2.16 11.37
N LYS A 89 8.70 -1.58 12.56
CA LYS A 89 7.45 -0.98 13.05
C LYS A 89 6.91 0.08 12.08
N ALA A 90 7.77 0.98 11.58
CA ALA A 90 7.37 2.00 10.62
C ALA A 90 6.87 1.40 9.29
N ASN A 91 7.53 0.34 8.79
CA ASN A 91 7.06 -0.36 7.59
C ASN A 91 5.73 -1.08 7.79
N ASP A 92 5.51 -1.71 8.95
CA ASP A 92 4.27 -2.41 9.25
C ASP A 92 3.10 -1.44 9.42
N LEU A 93 3.32 -0.30 10.09
CA LEU A 93 2.35 0.79 10.15
C LEU A 93 2.02 1.34 8.75
N SER A 94 3.03 1.53 7.90
CA SER A 94 2.83 2.00 6.53
C SER A 94 2.02 1.00 5.69
N LYS A 95 2.30 -0.31 5.80
CA LYS A 95 1.52 -1.37 5.15
C LYS A 95 0.07 -1.38 5.64
N SER A 96 -0.13 -1.34 6.95
CA SER A 96 -1.47 -1.32 7.55
C SER A 96 -2.28 -0.12 7.09
N TYR A 97 -1.65 1.07 7.02
CA TYR A 97 -2.28 2.27 6.49
C TYR A 97 -2.69 2.12 5.01
N ILE A 98 -1.81 1.58 4.17
CA ILE A 98 -2.11 1.36 2.74
C ILE A 98 -3.28 0.39 2.58
N ILE A 99 -3.29 -0.71 3.34
CA ILE A 99 -4.38 -1.70 3.30
C ILE A 99 -5.69 -1.07 3.77
N ALA A 100 -5.67 -0.32 4.88
CA ALA A 100 -6.85 0.37 5.39
C ALA A 100 -7.40 1.38 4.36
N LYS A 101 -6.50 2.17 3.74
CA LYS A 101 -6.87 3.11 2.68
C LYS A 101 -7.49 2.40 1.48
N GLN A 102 -6.88 1.31 0.97
CA GLN A 102 -7.42 0.54 -0.16
C GLN A 102 -8.78 -0.07 0.16
N ASN A 103 -8.97 -0.59 1.38
CA ASN A 103 -10.26 -1.10 1.84
C ASN A 103 -11.31 0.02 1.89
N ALA A 104 -10.97 1.18 2.43
CA ALA A 104 -11.85 2.33 2.44
C ALA A 104 -12.18 2.80 1.01
N GLU A 105 -11.20 2.93 0.13
CA GLU A 105 -11.39 3.30 -1.27
C GLU A 105 -12.27 2.29 -2.04
N SER A 106 -12.20 1.02 -1.72
CA SER A 106 -13.02 -0.03 -2.35
C SER A 106 -14.51 0.10 -2.00
N VAL A 107 -14.82 0.65 -0.82
CA VAL A 107 -16.19 0.83 -0.32
C VAL A 107 -16.74 2.22 -0.69
N PHE A 108 -15.94 3.26 -0.45
CA PHE A 108 -16.37 4.66 -0.56
C PHE A 108 -15.97 5.33 -1.87
N GLY A 109 -15.09 4.71 -2.65
CA GLY A 109 -14.45 5.34 -3.80
C GLY A 109 -13.22 6.15 -3.39
N ARG A 110 -12.56 6.79 -4.37
CA ARG A 110 -11.29 7.49 -4.14
C ARG A 110 -11.42 8.83 -3.41
N ASP A 111 -12.60 9.42 -3.44
CA ASP A 111 -12.86 10.69 -2.75
C ASP A 111 -13.39 10.41 -1.34
N LEU A 112 -12.45 10.31 -0.39
CA LEU A 112 -12.75 10.01 1.01
C LEU A 112 -13.12 11.27 1.83
N ALA A 113 -13.14 12.45 1.22
CA ALA A 113 -13.35 13.73 1.93
C ALA A 113 -14.73 14.36 1.69
N SER A 114 -15.63 13.72 0.91
CA SER A 114 -16.89 14.32 0.49
C SER A 114 -18.13 13.75 1.21
N ASP A 115 -19.23 14.50 1.18
CA ASP A 115 -20.58 14.03 1.60
C ASP A 115 -21.02 12.75 0.87
N ALA A 116 -20.44 12.48 -0.30
CA ALA A 116 -20.64 11.24 -1.05
C ALA A 116 -20.16 10.01 -0.26
N MET A 117 -19.13 10.14 0.57
CA MET A 117 -18.64 9.10 1.46
C MET A 117 -19.70 8.70 2.49
N VAL A 118 -20.35 9.67 3.13
CA VAL A 118 -21.42 9.43 4.12
C VAL A 118 -22.60 8.71 3.48
N ARG A 119 -23.01 9.13 2.28
CA ARG A 119 -24.10 8.47 1.55
C ARG A 119 -23.75 7.04 1.14
N LYS A 120 -22.57 6.82 0.57
CA LYS A 120 -22.10 5.46 0.22
C LYS A 120 -21.96 4.56 1.45
N GLY A 121 -21.49 5.10 2.59
CA GLY A 121 -21.44 4.37 3.86
C GLY A 121 -22.83 3.91 4.29
N ALA A 122 -23.80 4.81 4.29
CA ALA A 122 -25.19 4.50 4.61
C ALA A 122 -25.80 3.47 3.64
N ASP A 123 -25.54 3.60 2.34
CA ASP A 123 -26.03 2.65 1.32
C ASP A 123 -25.35 1.27 1.46
N THR A 124 -24.06 1.24 1.80
CA THR A 124 -23.34 -0.01 2.07
C THR A 124 -23.88 -0.71 3.31
N LEU A 125 -24.20 0.02 4.37
CA LEU A 125 -24.83 -0.53 5.57
C LEU A 125 -26.23 -1.05 5.28
N LYS A 126 -27.03 -0.34 4.48
CA LYS A 126 -28.37 -0.81 4.05
C LYS A 126 -28.29 -2.05 3.16
N ALA A 127 -27.35 -2.08 2.21
CA ALA A 127 -27.16 -3.21 1.31
C ALA A 127 -26.66 -4.45 2.06
N SER A 128 -25.76 -4.29 3.04
CA SER A 128 -25.24 -5.40 3.85
C SER A 128 -26.31 -6.03 4.73
N ALA A 129 -27.30 -5.26 5.18
CA ALA A 129 -28.45 -5.79 5.90
C ALA A 129 -29.34 -6.70 5.02
N ASN A 130 -29.32 -6.54 3.68
CA ASN A 130 -30.19 -7.24 2.75
C ASN A 130 -29.48 -8.33 1.92
N THR A 131 -28.18 -8.24 1.63
CA THR A 131 -27.53 -9.08 0.60
C THR A 131 -26.17 -9.66 0.95
N GLY A 132 -25.67 -9.47 2.19
CA GLY A 132 -24.46 -10.13 2.62
C GLY A 132 -23.28 -9.25 3.01
N THR A 133 -22.39 -9.88 3.69
CA THR A 133 -21.41 -9.34 4.64
C THR A 133 -20.13 -8.76 4.03
N GLY A 134 -19.84 -8.96 2.74
CA GLY A 134 -18.51 -8.69 2.16
C GLY A 134 -18.09 -7.21 2.18
N ALA A 135 -18.98 -6.27 1.85
CA ALA A 135 -18.67 -4.83 1.88
C ALA A 135 -18.60 -4.31 3.33
N PHE A 136 -19.49 -4.80 4.19
CA PHE A 136 -19.49 -4.49 5.62
C PHE A 136 -18.21 -4.99 6.31
N HIS A 137 -17.78 -6.24 6.04
CA HIS A 137 -16.54 -6.77 6.58
C HIS A 137 -15.31 -5.96 6.14
N ARG A 138 -15.25 -5.52 4.88
CA ARG A 138 -14.16 -4.64 4.42
C ARG A 138 -14.16 -3.29 5.13
N LEU A 139 -15.35 -2.73 5.36
CA LEU A 139 -15.49 -1.47 6.09
C LEU A 139 -15.00 -1.61 7.55
N ILE A 140 -15.49 -2.62 8.26
CA ILE A 140 -15.09 -2.89 9.65
C ILE A 140 -13.59 -3.20 9.75
N SER A 141 -13.03 -3.98 8.83
CA SER A 141 -11.60 -4.27 8.84
C SER A 141 -10.72 -3.06 8.52
N ALA A 142 -11.26 -2.01 7.90
CA ALA A 142 -10.55 -0.75 7.69
C ALA A 142 -10.49 0.14 8.95
N LEU A 143 -11.34 -0.11 9.94
CA LEU A 143 -11.32 0.64 11.20
C LEU A 143 -10.19 0.17 12.12
N PRO A 144 -9.62 1.05 12.96
CA PRO A 144 -8.77 0.68 14.08
C PRO A 144 -9.47 -0.39 14.96
N GLU A 145 -8.69 -1.30 15.53
CA GLU A 145 -9.24 -2.44 16.29
C GLU A 145 -10.17 -1.99 17.44
N ALA A 146 -9.81 -0.90 18.12
CA ALA A 146 -10.62 -0.32 19.20
C ALA A 146 -12.00 0.20 18.75
N GLU A 147 -12.16 0.53 17.46
CA GLU A 147 -13.40 1.09 16.90
C GLU A 147 -14.27 0.02 16.23
N ARG A 148 -13.75 -1.19 16.00
CA ARG A 148 -14.48 -2.27 15.30
C ARG A 148 -15.69 -2.75 16.10
N GLN A 149 -15.52 -2.99 17.39
CA GLN A 149 -16.60 -3.49 18.26
C GLN A 149 -17.76 -2.49 18.42
N PRO A 150 -17.51 -1.20 18.70
CA PRO A 150 -18.55 -0.19 18.72
C PRO A 150 -19.30 -0.05 17.38
N ALA A 151 -18.58 -0.14 16.25
CA ALA A 151 -19.19 -0.04 14.93
C ALA A 151 -20.11 -1.23 14.60
N ILE A 152 -19.71 -2.45 15.01
CA ILE A 152 -20.54 -3.66 14.87
C ILE A 152 -21.78 -3.54 15.74
N ALA A 153 -21.66 -3.14 17.00
CA ALA A 153 -22.78 -2.98 17.92
C ALA A 153 -23.80 -1.93 17.40
N SER A 154 -23.32 -0.80 16.89
CA SER A 154 -24.17 0.25 16.32
C SER A 154 -24.95 -0.22 15.10
N SER A 155 -24.36 -1.07 14.26
CA SER A 155 -25.02 -1.62 13.07
C SER A 155 -26.13 -2.61 13.41
N ALA A 156 -25.96 -3.38 14.50
CA ALA A 156 -26.97 -4.33 14.97
C ALA A 156 -28.24 -3.62 15.49
N CYS A 157 -28.09 -2.46 16.16
CA CYS A 157 -29.22 -1.68 16.63
C CYS A 157 -30.08 -1.07 15.52
N CYS A 158 -29.49 -0.73 14.37
CA CYS A 158 -30.23 -0.18 13.21
C CYS A 158 -31.07 -1.24 12.47
N GLY A 159 -30.74 -2.54 12.62
CA GLY A 159 -31.48 -3.66 12.00
C GLY A 159 -32.73 -4.09 12.77
N ALA A 160 -32.78 -3.87 14.08
CA ALA A 160 -33.86 -4.37 14.95
C ALA A 160 -35.17 -3.53 14.93
N GLY A 161 -35.15 -2.36 14.26
CA GLY A 161 -36.32 -1.42 14.25
C GLY A 161 -37.39 -1.69 13.21
N ARG A 162 -37.36 -2.78 12.43
CA ARG A 162 -38.25 -3.01 11.29
C ARG A 162 -39.27 -4.14 11.43
N GLU A 163 -39.36 -4.81 12.58
CA GLU A 163 -40.34 -5.88 12.81
C GLU A 163 -41.64 -5.44 13.51
N GLY A 164 -42.15 -4.25 13.26
CA GLY A 164 -43.33 -3.76 13.99
C GLY A 164 -44.29 -2.90 13.23
N ARG A 165 -44.55 -3.09 11.91
CA ARG A 165 -45.66 -2.43 11.22
C ARG A 165 -46.17 -3.23 10.03
N ASN A 166 -46.89 -4.32 10.32
CA ASN A 166 -47.94 -4.88 9.46
C ASN A 166 -48.98 -5.53 10.36
N ARG A 167 -49.96 -4.75 10.72
CA ARG A 167 -51.34 -5.18 11.04
C ARG A 167 -52.30 -4.13 10.53
#